data_05f39dc1a1e72480664c291c751054c4
#
_entry.id   05f39dc1a1e72480664c291c751054c4
#
_cell.length_a   1.000
_cell.length_b   1.000
_cell.length_c   1.000
_cell.angle_alpha   90.00
_cell.angle_beta   90.00
_cell.angle_gamma   90.00
#
_symmetry.space_group_name_H-M   'P 1'
#
loop_
_entity.id
_entity.type
_entity.pdbx_description
1 polymer ?
#
loop_
_entity_poly.entity_id
_entity_poly.type
_entity_poly.pdbx_seq_one_letter_code
_entity_poly.pdbx_strand_id
1 'polypeptide(L)'
;MFGWEFPPHISGGLGTACFGLTKGLSYISDLQVLFVVPKAFGDEEQHGISLVGANNIPVRHRKLNLKYFSNKLDYIEVGAKLMPYTDPDEYYHHKKTRTEKRPFQYIQTDEYGRIPFSGAYGEDLLQEIHNYALVANVIAQDYSFDLIHAHDWLTYPAGIAAKEATGKPLIVHVHATDFDRSGGSVNPVVFDIEKRGMQAADKVIAVSNLTRRTVIEKYGIPEEKVTTVYNAVEPLEHKEKPVFRKGTNEKLVTFLGRITMQKGPEYFVEAAHRVLQKIDNVRFVMAGSGDMMHRMIRRAAQLKIMDKFHFTGFLRGEEVFSMLAMSDLYVMPSVSEPFGISPLEAMQSNVPVLISHQSGVAEILTYAIKTNFWD
;
A
#
# COMPACT_ATOMS: atom_id res chain seq x y z
N MET A 1 7.69 -1.74 15.40
CA MET A 1 7.40 -1.33 14.01
C MET A 1 5.95 -0.86 13.95
N PHE A 2 5.66 0.20 13.20
CA PHE A 2 4.30 0.71 13.00
C PHE A 2 3.86 0.45 11.55
N GLY A 3 2.78 -0.32 11.38
CA GLY A 3 2.10 -0.55 10.12
C GLY A 3 0.64 -0.10 10.18
N TRP A 4 -0.04 -0.07 9.03
CA TRP A 4 -1.46 0.28 8.97
C TRP A 4 -2.36 -0.94 8.90
N GLU A 5 -1.92 -1.96 8.18
CA GLU A 5 -2.64 -3.20 7.93
C GLU A 5 -1.70 -4.41 8.04
N PHE A 6 -2.27 -5.58 8.36
CA PHE A 6 -1.55 -6.85 8.43
C PHE A 6 -2.46 -7.99 7.97
N PRO A 7 -1.93 -9.04 7.27
CA PRO A 7 -2.76 -10.15 6.82
C PRO A 7 -3.47 -10.89 7.94
N PRO A 8 -4.71 -11.37 7.70
CA PRO A 8 -5.44 -11.41 6.44
C PRO A 8 -6.17 -10.11 6.07
N HIS A 9 -6.15 -9.10 6.93
CA HIS A 9 -6.88 -7.83 6.79
C HIS A 9 -6.02 -6.80 6.05
N ILE A 10 -5.83 -7.02 4.75
CA ILE A 10 -5.06 -6.13 3.87
C ILE A 10 -5.90 -5.68 2.67
N SER A 11 -5.62 -4.48 2.18
CA SER A 11 -6.24 -3.88 1.00
C SER A 11 -5.28 -3.76 -0.19
N GLY A 12 -3.99 -4.05 0.00
CA GLY A 12 -2.99 -3.89 -1.05
C GLY A 12 -1.59 -4.35 -0.69
N GLY A 13 -0.62 -3.93 -1.51
CA GLY A 13 0.77 -4.39 -1.42
C GLY A 13 1.52 -3.95 -0.17
N LEU A 14 1.04 -2.92 0.55
CA LEU A 14 1.70 -2.44 1.78
C LEU A 14 1.69 -3.51 2.88
N GLY A 15 0.51 -4.08 3.16
CA GLY A 15 0.38 -5.14 4.16
C GLY A 15 1.16 -6.39 3.78
N THR A 16 1.16 -6.77 2.50
CA THR A 16 1.98 -7.89 1.98
C THR A 16 3.47 -7.63 2.16
N ALA A 17 3.95 -6.43 1.86
CA ALA A 17 5.36 -6.06 2.02
C ALA A 17 5.77 -6.04 3.50
N CYS A 18 4.93 -5.50 4.39
CA CYS A 18 5.17 -5.51 5.84
C CYS A 18 5.22 -6.93 6.39
N PHE A 19 4.30 -7.79 5.97
CA PHE A 19 4.26 -9.20 6.37
C PHE A 19 5.52 -9.94 5.92
N GLY A 20 5.91 -9.85 4.65
CA GLY A 20 7.13 -10.48 4.14
C GLY A 20 8.38 -9.98 4.84
N LEU A 21 8.47 -8.67 5.11
CA LEU A 21 9.59 -8.08 5.85
C LEU A 21 9.65 -8.61 7.29
N THR A 22 8.54 -8.61 8.02
CA THR A 22 8.50 -9.10 9.41
C THR A 22 8.83 -10.58 9.50
N LYS A 23 8.33 -11.39 8.56
CA LYS A 23 8.68 -12.80 8.42
C LYS A 23 10.18 -12.98 8.16
N GLY A 24 10.76 -12.21 7.22
CA GLY A 24 12.20 -12.25 6.97
C GLY A 24 13.04 -11.85 8.19
N LEU A 25 12.60 -10.83 8.93
CA LEU A 25 13.26 -10.39 10.16
C LEU A 25 13.18 -11.42 11.28
N SER A 26 12.12 -12.23 11.36
CA SER A 26 11.96 -13.27 12.39
C SER A 26 12.98 -14.41 12.28
N TYR A 27 13.64 -14.56 11.13
CA TYR A 27 14.74 -15.53 10.96
C TYR A 27 16.08 -15.04 11.55
N ILE A 28 16.17 -13.79 11.99
CA ILE A 28 17.37 -13.24 12.62
C ILE A 28 17.27 -13.45 14.13
N SER A 29 18.11 -14.32 14.69
CA SER A 29 18.03 -14.79 16.08
C SER A 29 18.06 -13.68 17.14
N ASP A 30 18.80 -12.61 16.88
CA ASP A 30 19.02 -11.52 17.83
C ASP A 30 18.06 -10.34 17.64
N LEU A 31 17.05 -10.50 16.77
CA LEU A 31 16.06 -9.49 16.48
C LEU A 31 14.67 -9.90 16.97
N GLN A 32 14.06 -9.03 17.74
CA GLN A 32 12.66 -9.16 18.15
C GLN A 32 11.83 -8.06 17.50
N VAL A 33 10.71 -8.42 16.91
CA VAL A 33 9.80 -7.48 16.25
C VAL A 33 8.50 -7.38 17.02
N LEU A 34 8.20 -6.17 17.51
CA LEU A 34 6.88 -5.77 17.96
C LEU A 34 6.22 -4.99 16.81
N PHE A 35 5.23 -5.57 16.15
CA PHE A 35 4.49 -4.94 15.07
C PHE A 35 3.17 -4.37 15.60
N VAL A 36 2.94 -3.09 15.38
CA VAL A 36 1.76 -2.37 15.85
C VAL A 36 0.90 -1.98 14.67
N VAL A 37 -0.41 -2.23 14.78
CA VAL A 37 -1.44 -1.81 13.80
C VAL A 37 -2.52 -0.99 14.51
N PRO A 38 -3.27 -0.10 13.82
CA PRO A 38 -4.40 0.61 14.44
C PRO A 38 -5.41 -0.36 15.03
N LYS A 39 -5.78 -1.40 14.29
CA LYS A 39 -6.73 -2.42 14.72
C LYS A 39 -6.20 -3.81 14.46
N ALA A 40 -6.10 -4.61 15.53
CA ALA A 40 -5.92 -6.05 15.45
C ALA A 40 -7.28 -6.74 15.61
N PHE A 41 -7.53 -7.75 14.80
CA PHE A 41 -8.77 -8.53 14.75
C PHE A 41 -8.64 -9.83 15.55
N GLY A 42 -7.40 -10.30 15.79
CA GLY A 42 -7.10 -11.49 16.60
C GLY A 42 -6.92 -12.77 15.79
N ASP A 43 -7.00 -12.70 14.46
CA ASP A 43 -6.80 -13.80 13.52
C ASP A 43 -5.55 -13.61 12.61
N GLU A 44 -4.71 -12.61 12.93
CA GLU A 44 -3.47 -12.35 12.20
C GLU A 44 -2.41 -13.41 12.48
N GLU A 45 -1.71 -13.83 11.44
CA GLU A 45 -0.61 -14.79 11.53
C GLU A 45 0.68 -14.13 12.04
N GLN A 46 1.11 -14.48 13.25
CA GLN A 46 2.22 -13.80 13.94
C GLN A 46 3.61 -14.42 13.70
N HIS A 47 3.87 -15.23 12.74
CA HIS A 47 5.14 -15.87 12.32
C HIS A 47 6.42 -15.42 13.08
N GLY A 48 6.50 -15.67 14.40
CA GLY A 48 7.66 -15.33 15.21
C GLY A 48 7.81 -13.84 15.58
N ILE A 49 6.78 -13.02 15.37
CA ILE A 49 6.72 -11.63 15.81
C ILE A 49 5.60 -11.46 16.87
N SER A 50 5.66 -10.36 17.62
CA SER A 50 4.56 -9.93 18.48
C SER A 50 3.72 -8.88 17.78
N LEU A 51 2.41 -9.09 17.63
CA LEU A 51 1.49 -8.13 17.02
C LEU A 51 0.61 -7.48 18.10
N VAL A 52 0.49 -6.16 18.03
CA VAL A 52 -0.31 -5.36 18.97
C VAL A 52 -1.27 -4.46 18.21
N GLY A 53 -2.55 -4.53 18.57
CA GLY A 53 -3.56 -3.57 18.09
C GLY A 53 -3.60 -2.32 18.98
N ALA A 54 -3.47 -1.14 18.41
CA ALA A 54 -3.62 0.13 19.12
C ALA A 54 -5.03 0.26 19.75
N ASN A 55 -6.04 -0.34 19.12
CA ASN A 55 -7.41 -0.44 19.64
C ASN A 55 -7.53 -1.16 20.99
N ASN A 56 -6.51 -1.90 21.41
CA ASN A 56 -6.49 -2.65 22.68
C ASN A 56 -5.75 -1.92 23.80
N ILE A 57 -5.13 -0.76 23.53
CA ILE A 57 -4.29 -0.01 24.47
C ILE A 57 -5.09 1.11 25.15
N PRO A 58 -5.22 1.11 26.49
CA PRO A 58 -5.88 2.19 27.20
C PRO A 58 -5.01 3.46 27.25
N VAL A 59 -5.59 4.60 26.89
CA VAL A 59 -4.90 5.92 26.89
C VAL A 59 -5.39 6.84 28.02
N ARG A 60 -6.49 6.49 28.71
CA ARG A 60 -7.07 7.29 29.80
C ARG A 60 -6.07 7.43 30.94
N HIS A 61 -5.93 8.66 31.47
CA HIS A 61 -5.03 9.02 32.56
C HIS A 61 -3.51 8.91 32.27
N ARG A 62 -3.11 8.78 31.02
CA ARG A 62 -1.69 8.79 30.64
C ARG A 62 -1.20 10.22 30.37
N LYS A 63 0.03 10.52 30.80
CA LYS A 63 0.71 11.75 30.38
C LYS A 63 1.25 11.56 28.98
N LEU A 64 0.70 12.32 28.02
CA LEU A 64 1.15 12.33 26.65
C LEU A 64 2.20 13.44 26.48
N ASN A 65 3.38 13.08 26.03
CA ASN A 65 4.45 14.04 25.69
C ASN A 65 4.46 14.24 24.16
N LEU A 66 3.65 15.15 23.69
CA LEU A 66 3.37 15.37 22.26
C LEU A 66 3.83 16.76 21.84
N LYS A 67 5.14 16.98 21.73
CA LYS A 67 5.69 18.25 21.23
C LYS A 67 5.30 18.54 19.79
N TYR A 68 5.21 17.50 18.97
CA TYR A 68 4.80 17.59 17.56
C TYR A 68 3.39 18.12 17.37
N PHE A 69 2.46 17.75 18.26
CA PHE A 69 1.06 18.13 18.16
C PHE A 69 0.74 19.48 18.84
N SER A 70 1.56 19.94 19.79
CA SER A 70 1.27 21.15 20.56
C SER A 70 1.42 22.46 19.75
N ASN A 71 2.19 22.45 18.68
CA ASN A 71 2.55 23.67 17.94
C ASN A 71 1.84 23.86 16.60
N LYS A 72 1.05 22.91 16.08
CA LYS A 72 0.39 23.02 14.75
C LYS A 72 -0.87 22.15 14.63
N LEU A 73 -1.81 22.31 15.52
CA LEU A 73 -3.18 21.75 15.37
C LEU A 73 -4.09 22.58 14.44
N ASP A 74 -3.52 23.54 13.72
CA ASP A 74 -4.24 24.25 12.65
C ASP A 74 -4.16 23.43 11.34
N TYR A 75 -4.75 22.24 11.32
CA TYR A 75 -5.14 21.64 10.06
C TYR A 75 -6.34 22.43 9.54
N ILE A 76 -6.06 23.35 8.63
CA ILE A 76 -7.09 23.95 7.79
C ILE A 76 -7.73 22.79 7.03
N GLU A 77 -8.98 22.53 7.36
CA GLU A 77 -9.84 21.62 6.61
C GLU A 77 -10.06 22.20 5.21
N VAL A 78 -9.13 21.95 4.31
CA VAL A 78 -9.39 22.10 2.90
C VAL A 78 -10.29 20.92 2.56
N GLY A 79 -11.52 21.15 2.17
CA GLY A 79 -12.58 20.16 1.94
C GLY A 79 -12.31 19.16 0.81
N ALA A 80 -11.14 18.54 0.83
CA ALA A 80 -10.77 17.40 0.01
C ALA A 80 -10.96 16.14 0.84
N LYS A 81 -11.99 15.36 0.53
CA LYS A 81 -12.16 14.01 1.07
C LYS A 81 -10.93 13.19 0.71
N LEU A 82 -10.10 12.89 1.70
CA LEU A 82 -8.99 11.98 1.58
C LEU A 82 -9.52 10.55 1.59
N MET A 83 -9.74 9.99 0.42
CA MET A 83 -10.14 8.59 0.24
C MET A 83 -9.18 7.92 -0.74
N PRO A 84 -7.93 7.67 -0.35
CA PRO A 84 -6.90 7.17 -1.28
C PRO A 84 -7.16 5.75 -1.79
N TYR A 85 -8.13 5.02 -1.23
CA TYR A 85 -8.30 3.59 -1.48
C TYR A 85 -9.77 3.10 -1.54
N THR A 86 -10.75 3.99 -1.69
CA THR A 86 -12.19 3.62 -1.69
C THR A 86 -12.73 3.32 -3.08
N ASP A 87 -13.76 2.47 -3.12
CA ASP A 87 -14.55 2.17 -4.30
C ASP A 87 -15.36 3.40 -4.75
N PRO A 88 -15.54 3.66 -6.06
CA PRO A 88 -16.32 4.79 -6.57
C PRO A 88 -17.77 4.83 -6.13
N ASP A 89 -18.40 3.69 -5.91
CA ASP A 89 -19.79 3.63 -5.48
C ASP A 89 -19.95 4.16 -4.05
N GLU A 90 -19.01 3.89 -3.15
CA GLU A 90 -18.94 4.52 -1.83
C GLU A 90 -18.69 6.03 -1.95
N TYR A 91 -17.81 6.47 -2.86
CA TYR A 91 -17.54 7.89 -3.09
C TYR A 91 -18.77 8.69 -3.52
N TYR A 92 -19.60 8.14 -4.42
CA TYR A 92 -20.82 8.80 -4.90
C TYR A 92 -21.95 8.82 -3.85
N HIS A 93 -22.07 7.81 -3.01
CA HIS A 93 -23.05 7.78 -1.92
C HIS A 93 -22.75 8.82 -0.84
N HIS A 94 -21.48 9.07 -0.55
CA HIS A 94 -21.05 10.04 0.47
C HIS A 94 -21.09 11.51 0.02
N LYS A 95 -21.14 11.79 -1.30
CA LYS A 95 -21.20 13.17 -1.84
C LYS A 95 -22.47 13.95 -1.46
N LYS A 96 -23.48 13.30 -0.88
CA LYS A 96 -24.76 13.91 -0.50
C LYS A 96 -24.85 14.38 0.95
N THR A 97 -23.90 14.07 1.81
CA THR A 97 -23.91 14.51 3.21
C THR A 97 -23.12 15.81 3.41
N ARG A 98 -23.81 16.83 3.87
CA ARG A 98 -23.31 18.16 4.18
C ARG A 98 -22.21 18.07 5.26
N THR A 99 -21.04 18.66 5.01
CA THR A 99 -19.94 18.79 5.95
C THR A 99 -20.30 19.78 7.07
N GLU A 100 -20.62 19.29 8.25
CA GLU A 100 -20.54 20.09 9.46
C GLU A 100 -19.10 20.09 9.96
N LYS A 101 -18.53 21.29 10.15
CA LYS A 101 -17.21 21.47 10.78
C LYS A 101 -17.30 20.96 12.21
N ARG A 102 -16.69 19.82 12.49
CA ARG A 102 -16.50 19.35 13.87
C ARG A 102 -15.13 19.83 14.33
N PRO A 103 -15.05 20.63 15.40
CA PRO A 103 -13.76 20.94 16.01
C PRO A 103 -13.12 19.68 16.59
N PHE A 104 -11.81 19.58 16.52
CA PHE A 104 -10.96 18.53 17.11
C PHE A 104 -11.08 18.54 18.66
N GLN A 105 -12.22 18.22 19.24
CA GLN A 105 -12.42 18.54 20.65
C GLN A 105 -12.51 17.37 21.60
N TYR A 106 -12.75 16.15 21.18
CA TYR A 106 -12.81 15.03 22.14
C TYR A 106 -12.30 13.72 21.55
N ILE A 107 -11.22 13.19 22.11
CA ILE A 107 -10.83 11.80 21.92
C ILE A 107 -11.92 10.94 22.55
N GLN A 108 -12.71 10.28 21.71
CA GLN A 108 -13.70 9.31 22.21
C GLN A 108 -12.97 8.05 22.64
N THR A 109 -13.21 7.63 23.89
CA THR A 109 -12.70 6.36 24.39
C THR A 109 -13.87 5.49 24.86
N ASP A 110 -13.69 4.18 24.80
CA ASP A 110 -14.61 3.23 25.39
C ASP A 110 -14.56 3.29 26.94
N GLU A 111 -15.35 2.44 27.60
CA GLU A 111 -15.38 2.33 29.06
C GLU A 111 -14.03 1.94 29.68
N TYR A 112 -13.17 1.26 28.93
CA TYR A 112 -11.82 0.86 29.32
C TYR A 112 -10.76 1.94 29.00
N GLY A 113 -11.16 3.08 28.43
CA GLY A 113 -10.25 4.16 28.06
C GLY A 113 -9.46 3.93 26.78
N ARG A 114 -9.92 3.03 25.90
CA ARG A 114 -9.30 2.70 24.62
C ARG A 114 -9.93 3.51 23.49
N ILE A 115 -9.14 3.89 22.50
CA ILE A 115 -9.63 4.59 21.30
C ILE A 115 -10.12 3.55 20.30
N PRO A 116 -11.36 3.66 19.78
CA PRO A 116 -11.83 2.81 18.71
C PRO A 116 -11.12 3.14 17.39
N PHE A 117 -10.72 2.10 16.65
CA PHE A 117 -10.16 2.21 15.32
C PHE A 117 -10.98 1.35 14.34
N SER A 118 -11.23 1.87 13.15
CA SER A 118 -11.79 1.06 12.06
C SER A 118 -10.71 0.19 11.41
N GLY A 119 -9.48 0.70 11.33
CA GLY A 119 -8.37 0.12 10.58
C GLY A 119 -8.58 0.22 9.07
N ALA A 120 -9.60 0.95 8.61
CA ALA A 120 -9.96 1.12 7.21
C ALA A 120 -9.46 2.46 6.64
N TYR A 121 -9.55 2.60 5.31
CA TYR A 121 -9.24 3.83 4.60
C TYR A 121 -10.52 4.65 4.38
N GLY A 122 -11.13 5.13 5.47
CA GLY A 122 -12.43 5.83 5.46
C GLY A 122 -12.35 7.35 5.51
N GLU A 123 -13.51 7.99 5.69
CA GLU A 123 -13.62 9.45 5.77
C GLU A 123 -12.86 10.05 6.97
N ASP A 124 -12.76 9.31 8.08
CA ASP A 124 -12.11 9.72 9.32
C ASP A 124 -10.62 9.34 9.36
N LEU A 125 -10.00 9.02 8.20
CA LEU A 125 -8.63 8.51 8.11
C LEU A 125 -7.62 9.42 8.81
N LEU A 126 -7.70 10.73 8.64
CA LEU A 126 -6.80 11.68 9.31
C LEU A 126 -6.98 11.66 10.84
N GLN A 127 -8.20 11.49 11.31
CA GLN A 127 -8.47 11.35 12.75
C GLN A 127 -7.88 10.04 13.29
N GLU A 128 -8.00 8.95 12.54
CA GLU A 128 -7.39 7.68 12.92
C GLU A 128 -5.87 7.75 12.97
N ILE A 129 -5.23 8.40 11.99
CA ILE A 129 -3.78 8.66 11.99
C ILE A 129 -3.36 9.45 13.24
N HIS A 130 -4.11 10.49 13.60
CA HIS A 130 -3.87 11.27 14.80
C HIS A 130 -4.02 10.41 16.06
N ASN A 131 -5.13 9.69 16.17
CA ASN A 131 -5.39 8.80 17.30
C ASN A 131 -4.31 7.72 17.42
N TYR A 132 -3.84 7.20 16.28
CA TYR A 132 -2.79 6.20 16.25
C TYR A 132 -1.46 6.75 16.82
N ALA A 133 -1.13 8.00 16.51
CA ALA A 133 0.03 8.66 17.11
C ALA A 133 -0.09 8.84 18.62
N LEU A 134 -1.29 9.15 19.15
CA LEU A 134 -1.51 9.23 20.58
C LEU A 134 -1.27 7.88 21.26
N VAL A 135 -1.82 6.80 20.71
CA VAL A 135 -1.61 5.46 21.25
C VAL A 135 -0.17 5.01 21.11
N ALA A 136 0.49 5.32 20.00
CA ALA A 136 1.91 5.02 19.79
C ALA A 136 2.82 5.64 20.85
N ASN A 137 2.51 6.85 21.31
CA ASN A 137 3.22 7.49 22.43
C ASN A 137 3.09 6.68 23.73
N VAL A 138 1.90 6.14 24.02
CA VAL A 138 1.67 5.27 25.21
C VAL A 138 2.43 3.94 25.06
N ILE A 139 2.31 3.28 23.92
CA ILE A 139 3.01 2.02 23.63
C ILE A 139 4.53 2.22 23.80
N ALA A 140 5.06 3.32 23.28
CA ALA A 140 6.49 3.60 23.40
C ALA A 140 6.98 3.77 24.84
N GLN A 141 6.12 4.18 25.76
CA GLN A 141 6.45 4.26 27.19
C GLN A 141 6.34 2.91 27.91
N ASP A 142 5.46 2.02 27.45
CA ASP A 142 5.18 0.75 28.10
C ASP A 142 6.08 -0.40 27.63
N TYR A 143 6.68 -0.29 26.43
CA TYR A 143 7.53 -1.33 25.84
C TYR A 143 8.98 -0.87 25.74
N SER A 144 9.91 -1.80 25.96
CA SER A 144 11.36 -1.55 25.72
C SER A 144 11.71 -1.96 24.28
N PHE A 145 12.41 -1.10 23.56
CA PHE A 145 12.91 -1.34 22.20
C PHE A 145 14.10 -0.43 21.89
N ASP A 146 14.86 -0.77 20.85
CA ASP A 146 16.06 -0.04 20.44
C ASP A 146 15.82 0.85 19.23
N LEU A 147 14.84 0.49 18.37
CA LEU A 147 14.60 1.14 17.09
C LEU A 147 13.09 1.26 16.81
N ILE A 148 12.70 2.37 16.22
CA ILE A 148 11.37 2.62 15.70
C ILE A 148 11.41 2.53 14.18
N HIS A 149 10.48 1.77 13.57
CA HIS A 149 10.34 1.64 12.13
C HIS A 149 8.88 1.88 11.73
N ALA A 150 8.62 2.93 10.95
CA ALA A 150 7.28 3.33 10.52
C ALA A 150 7.11 3.16 9.00
N HIS A 151 6.01 2.53 8.58
CA HIS A 151 5.73 2.15 7.20
C HIS A 151 4.66 3.03 6.57
N ASP A 152 5.04 3.83 5.60
CA ASP A 152 4.22 4.79 4.87
C ASP A 152 3.64 5.93 5.74
N TRP A 153 3.12 6.95 5.07
CA TRP A 153 2.66 8.20 5.64
C TRP A 153 1.61 8.08 6.75
N LEU A 154 0.78 7.02 6.69
CA LEU A 154 -0.25 6.73 7.69
C LEU A 154 0.35 6.48 9.09
N THR A 155 1.58 6.01 9.14
CA THR A 155 2.25 5.61 10.39
C THR A 155 3.36 6.56 10.82
N TYR A 156 3.75 7.52 9.97
CA TYR A 156 4.83 8.46 10.32
C TYR A 156 4.52 9.29 11.57
N PRO A 157 3.29 9.81 11.77
CA PRO A 157 2.94 10.49 13.02
C PRO A 157 3.10 9.59 14.25
N ALA A 158 2.76 8.30 14.15
CA ALA A 158 2.96 7.33 15.23
C ALA A 158 4.46 7.11 15.52
N GLY A 159 5.28 6.98 14.47
CA GLY A 159 6.73 6.88 14.59
C GLY A 159 7.37 8.11 15.27
N ILE A 160 6.93 9.32 14.88
CA ILE A 160 7.39 10.58 15.49
C ILE A 160 6.99 10.63 16.96
N ALA A 161 5.74 10.30 17.29
CA ALA A 161 5.24 10.31 18.67
C ALA A 161 6.03 9.33 19.58
N ALA A 162 6.36 8.16 19.06
CA ALA A 162 7.19 7.18 19.76
C ALA A 162 8.64 7.68 19.95
N LYS A 163 9.24 8.32 18.91
CA LYS A 163 10.58 8.94 19.01
C LYS A 163 10.59 10.06 20.05
N GLU A 164 9.58 10.92 20.07
CA GLU A 164 9.48 12.00 21.05
C GLU A 164 9.35 11.49 22.49
N ALA A 165 8.64 10.37 22.68
CA ALA A 165 8.47 9.76 24.00
C ALA A 165 9.74 9.13 24.55
N THR A 166 10.61 8.58 23.69
CA THR A 166 11.71 7.69 24.11
C THR A 166 13.10 8.18 23.72
N GLY A 167 13.22 9.08 22.75
CA GLY A 167 14.49 9.48 22.16
C GLY A 167 15.15 8.40 21.28
N LYS A 168 14.47 7.27 21.03
CA LYS A 168 15.00 6.17 20.21
C LYS A 168 15.01 6.56 18.71
N PRO A 169 15.97 6.03 17.94
CA PRO A 169 16.08 6.34 16.50
C PRO A 169 14.83 5.88 15.73
N LEU A 170 14.46 6.70 14.75
CA LEU A 170 13.30 6.44 13.86
C LEU A 170 13.79 6.19 12.44
N ILE A 171 13.38 5.06 11.87
CA ILE A 171 13.42 4.79 10.45
C ILE A 171 12.00 4.94 9.87
N VAL A 172 11.88 5.64 8.76
CA VAL A 172 10.65 5.62 7.95
C VAL A 172 10.89 4.87 6.65
N HIS A 173 9.91 4.05 6.26
CA HIS A 173 9.94 3.25 5.05
C HIS A 173 8.90 3.79 4.07
N VAL A 174 9.36 4.24 2.92
CA VAL A 174 8.53 4.83 1.86
C VAL A 174 8.18 3.74 0.87
N HIS A 175 6.96 3.21 0.95
CA HIS A 175 6.43 2.23 0.01
C HIS A 175 5.81 2.88 -1.22
N ALA A 176 5.23 4.07 -1.06
CA ALA A 176 4.73 4.93 -2.13
C ALA A 176 4.66 6.37 -1.63
N THR A 177 4.70 7.32 -2.56
CA THR A 177 4.45 8.74 -2.26
C THR A 177 3.12 9.19 -2.83
N ASP A 178 2.66 10.36 -2.39
CA ASP A 178 1.43 10.94 -2.96
C ASP A 178 1.61 11.33 -4.44
N PHE A 179 2.85 11.58 -4.90
CA PHE A 179 3.14 11.76 -6.32
C PHE A 179 2.78 10.53 -7.15
N ASP A 180 3.03 9.33 -6.62
CA ASP A 180 2.70 8.07 -7.28
C ASP A 180 1.18 7.86 -7.33
N ARG A 181 0.49 8.16 -6.23
CA ARG A 181 -0.96 7.95 -6.09
C ARG A 181 -1.80 8.94 -6.88
N SER A 182 -1.35 10.20 -6.97
CA SER A 182 -2.11 11.31 -7.54
C SER A 182 -1.72 11.67 -8.98
N GLY A 183 -0.73 10.99 -9.56
CA GLY A 183 -0.19 11.36 -10.87
C GLY A 183 0.43 12.76 -10.91
N GLY A 184 0.97 13.21 -9.77
CA GLY A 184 1.63 14.51 -9.63
C GLY A 184 0.77 15.64 -9.06
N SER A 185 -0.56 15.44 -8.92
CA SER A 185 -1.47 16.40 -8.27
C SER A 185 -1.58 16.11 -6.78
N VAL A 186 -0.49 16.30 -6.06
CA VAL A 186 -0.37 15.90 -4.65
C VAL A 186 -1.37 16.59 -3.73
N ASN A 187 -1.90 15.84 -2.77
CA ASN A 187 -2.69 16.38 -1.69
C ASN A 187 -1.78 17.10 -0.69
N PRO A 188 -1.99 18.40 -0.41
CA PRO A 188 -1.10 19.17 0.46
C PRO A 188 -0.96 18.59 1.88
N VAL A 189 -2.03 18.00 2.43
CA VAL A 189 -2.02 17.41 3.77
C VAL A 189 -1.19 16.13 3.80
N VAL A 190 -1.36 15.24 2.82
CA VAL A 190 -0.58 14.02 2.70
C VAL A 190 0.89 14.35 2.47
N PHE A 191 1.18 15.28 1.55
CA PHE A 191 2.54 15.75 1.28
C PHE A 191 3.23 16.27 2.55
N ASP A 192 2.51 17.07 3.37
CA ASP A 192 3.07 17.62 4.62
C ASP A 192 3.38 16.50 5.63
N ILE A 193 2.49 15.53 5.80
CA ILE A 193 2.71 14.36 6.67
C ILE A 193 3.92 13.54 6.18
N GLU A 194 3.98 13.23 4.89
CA GLU A 194 5.10 12.50 4.28
C GLU A 194 6.42 13.25 4.51
N LYS A 195 6.46 14.53 4.16
CA LYS A 195 7.65 15.37 4.32
C LYS A 195 8.13 15.45 5.77
N ARG A 196 7.23 15.69 6.71
CA ARG A 196 7.56 15.76 8.15
C ARG A 196 8.06 14.43 8.67
N GLY A 197 7.41 13.32 8.26
CA GLY A 197 7.85 11.98 8.64
C GLY A 197 9.29 11.71 8.22
N MET A 198 9.60 11.97 6.95
CA MET A 198 10.94 11.81 6.39
C MET A 198 11.96 12.78 7.00
N GLN A 199 11.58 14.01 7.31
CA GLN A 199 12.45 14.98 7.99
C GLN A 199 12.77 14.58 9.43
N ALA A 200 11.79 14.09 10.19
CA ALA A 200 11.94 13.67 11.58
C ALA A 200 12.72 12.35 11.75
N ALA A 201 12.71 11.49 10.74
CA ALA A 201 13.42 10.22 10.77
C ALA A 201 14.95 10.40 10.83
N ASP A 202 15.65 9.43 11.39
CA ASP A 202 17.12 9.36 11.36
C ASP A 202 17.61 8.73 10.05
N LYS A 203 16.84 7.80 9.50
CA LYS A 203 17.03 7.20 8.16
C LYS A 203 15.70 7.05 7.44
N VAL A 204 15.76 7.15 6.11
CA VAL A 204 14.64 6.94 5.21
C VAL A 204 14.99 5.76 4.30
N ILE A 205 14.15 4.73 4.29
CA ILE A 205 14.23 3.62 3.35
C ILE A 205 13.26 3.88 2.21
N ALA A 206 13.74 3.79 0.97
CA ALA A 206 12.93 3.85 -0.24
C ALA A 206 12.94 2.48 -0.93
N VAL A 207 11.78 2.03 -1.42
CA VAL A 207 11.63 0.69 -2.02
C VAL A 207 12.28 0.54 -3.40
N SER A 208 12.77 1.64 -3.99
CA SER A 208 13.49 1.65 -5.27
C SER A 208 14.30 2.94 -5.43
N ASN A 209 15.20 2.98 -6.41
CA ASN A 209 15.90 4.23 -6.77
C ASN A 209 14.92 5.25 -7.39
N LEU A 210 13.86 4.80 -8.05
CA LEU A 210 12.77 5.66 -8.51
C LEU A 210 12.14 6.42 -7.33
N THR A 211 11.74 5.70 -6.29
CA THR A 211 11.19 6.30 -5.06
C THR A 211 12.24 7.14 -4.34
N ARG A 212 13.50 6.68 -4.26
CA ARG A 212 14.61 7.46 -3.67
C ARG A 212 14.77 8.82 -4.34
N ARG A 213 14.77 8.87 -5.67
CA ARG A 213 14.83 10.14 -6.42
C ARG A 213 13.67 11.05 -6.07
N THR A 214 12.44 10.52 -6.04
CA THR A 214 11.24 11.30 -5.67
C THR A 214 11.39 11.88 -4.26
N VAL A 215 11.87 11.11 -3.29
CA VAL A 215 12.12 11.55 -1.91
C VAL A 215 13.14 12.68 -1.85
N ILE A 216 14.23 12.58 -2.57
CA ILE A 216 15.28 13.60 -2.60
C ILE A 216 14.80 14.86 -3.33
N GLU A 217 14.30 14.70 -4.56
CA GLU A 217 14.01 15.84 -5.45
C GLU A 217 12.70 16.56 -5.10
N LYS A 218 11.66 15.83 -4.69
CA LYS A 218 10.33 16.40 -4.44
C LYS A 218 10.09 16.81 -2.99
N TYR A 219 10.65 16.05 -2.05
CA TYR A 219 10.51 16.35 -0.62
C TYR A 219 11.72 17.10 -0.02
N GLY A 220 12.83 17.16 -0.77
CA GLY A 220 14.05 17.86 -0.32
C GLY A 220 14.75 17.16 0.85
N ILE A 221 14.66 15.83 0.90
CA ILE A 221 15.35 15.04 1.94
C ILE A 221 16.81 14.85 1.52
N PRO A 222 17.79 15.09 2.44
CA PRO A 222 19.20 14.92 2.13
C PRO A 222 19.53 13.50 1.64
N GLU A 223 20.36 13.40 0.60
CA GLU A 223 20.66 12.14 -0.08
C GLU A 223 21.29 11.09 0.86
N GLU A 224 22.16 11.52 1.76
CA GLU A 224 22.84 10.67 2.75
C GLU A 224 21.91 10.05 3.79
N LYS A 225 20.68 10.60 3.89
CA LYS A 225 19.64 10.09 4.77
C LYS A 225 18.81 8.99 4.12
N VAL A 226 18.79 8.91 2.77
CA VAL A 226 17.93 8.03 2.01
C VAL A 226 18.68 6.81 1.47
N THR A 227 18.22 5.63 1.81
CA THR A 227 18.80 4.36 1.36
C THR A 227 17.74 3.56 0.57
N THR A 228 18.14 2.99 -0.56
CA THR A 228 17.28 2.08 -1.32
C THR A 228 17.38 0.67 -0.75
N VAL A 229 16.22 0.08 -0.42
CA VAL A 229 16.06 -1.34 -0.09
C VAL A 229 14.89 -1.88 -0.90
N TYR A 230 15.18 -2.68 -1.90
CA TYR A 230 14.16 -3.25 -2.78
C TYR A 230 13.25 -4.21 -2.04
N ASN A 231 11.97 -4.19 -2.38
CA ASN A 231 11.06 -5.23 -1.95
C ASN A 231 11.43 -6.57 -2.60
N ALA A 232 11.00 -7.65 -1.99
CA ALA A 232 11.19 -9.01 -2.48
C ALA A 232 9.89 -9.80 -2.34
N VAL A 233 9.88 -11.00 -2.88
CA VAL A 233 8.85 -12.01 -2.67
C VAL A 233 9.46 -13.20 -1.98
N GLU A 234 8.67 -13.87 -1.15
CA GLU A 234 9.08 -15.13 -0.56
C GLU A 234 9.17 -16.19 -1.66
N PRO A 235 10.27 -16.99 -1.72
CA PRO A 235 10.33 -18.08 -2.65
C PRO A 235 9.15 -19.04 -2.45
N LEU A 236 8.47 -19.41 -3.53
CA LEU A 236 7.47 -20.46 -3.47
C LEU A 236 8.19 -21.76 -3.08
N GLU A 237 7.95 -22.27 -1.88
CA GLU A 237 8.40 -23.60 -1.52
C GLU A 237 7.90 -24.59 -2.58
N HIS A 238 8.70 -25.62 -2.88
CA HIS A 238 8.39 -26.66 -3.86
C HIS A 238 7.25 -27.60 -3.38
N LYS A 239 6.17 -27.05 -2.88
CA LYS A 239 4.90 -27.76 -2.82
C LYS A 239 4.51 -28.03 -4.27
N GLU A 240 4.12 -29.25 -4.58
CA GLU A 240 3.62 -29.64 -5.90
C GLU A 240 2.69 -28.55 -6.42
N LYS A 241 3.16 -27.78 -7.43
CA LYS A 241 2.37 -26.68 -7.98
C LYS A 241 1.07 -27.29 -8.51
N PRO A 242 -0.09 -26.92 -7.99
CA PRO A 242 -1.32 -27.45 -8.53
C PRO A 242 -1.36 -27.14 -10.04
N VAL A 243 -1.56 -28.18 -10.85
CA VAL A 243 -1.65 -28.03 -12.30
C VAL A 243 -3.01 -27.43 -12.61
N PHE A 244 -3.08 -26.11 -12.67
CA PHE A 244 -4.28 -25.42 -13.11
C PHE A 244 -4.45 -25.62 -14.61
N ARG A 245 -5.59 -26.19 -15.01
CA ARG A 245 -5.94 -26.35 -16.43
C ARG A 245 -6.79 -25.17 -16.86
N LYS A 246 -6.36 -24.50 -17.92
CA LYS A 246 -7.20 -23.50 -18.59
C LYS A 246 -8.43 -24.19 -19.15
N GLY A 247 -9.60 -23.58 -18.97
CA GLY A 247 -10.83 -23.99 -19.63
C GLY A 247 -10.91 -23.57 -21.12
N THR A 248 -9.82 -23.02 -21.66
CA THR A 248 -9.72 -22.50 -23.04
C THR A 248 -8.35 -22.77 -23.65
N ASN A 249 -8.30 -22.86 -24.98
CA ASN A 249 -7.07 -22.91 -25.76
C ASN A 249 -6.49 -21.51 -26.08
N GLU A 250 -7.22 -20.45 -25.74
CA GLU A 250 -6.77 -19.07 -25.95
C GLU A 250 -5.54 -18.74 -25.06
N LYS A 251 -4.69 -17.83 -25.53
CA LYS A 251 -3.63 -17.27 -24.71
C LYS A 251 -4.21 -16.30 -23.70
N LEU A 252 -3.80 -16.39 -22.43
CA LEU A 252 -4.25 -15.52 -21.37
C LEU A 252 -3.21 -14.44 -21.08
N VAL A 253 -3.61 -13.18 -21.26
CA VAL A 253 -2.81 -11.98 -20.91
C VAL A 253 -3.44 -11.36 -19.67
N THR A 254 -2.67 -11.27 -18.59
CA THR A 254 -3.20 -10.90 -17.27
C THR A 254 -2.63 -9.58 -16.78
N PHE A 255 -3.51 -8.69 -16.37
CA PHE A 255 -3.25 -7.55 -15.50
C PHE A 255 -3.69 -7.93 -14.08
N LEU A 256 -2.83 -7.69 -13.07
CA LEU A 256 -3.13 -7.94 -11.67
C LEU A 256 -2.75 -6.73 -10.83
N GLY A 257 -3.70 -6.17 -10.09
CA GLY A 257 -3.46 -5.06 -9.19
C GLY A 257 -4.70 -4.20 -8.95
N ARG A 258 -4.51 -3.11 -8.20
CA ARG A 258 -5.61 -2.14 -8.03
C ARG A 258 -5.95 -1.49 -9.36
N ILE A 259 -7.24 -1.38 -9.65
CA ILE A 259 -7.72 -0.80 -10.91
C ILE A 259 -7.88 0.72 -10.72
N THR A 260 -6.75 1.41 -10.66
CA THR A 260 -6.61 2.85 -10.41
C THR A 260 -5.73 3.49 -11.50
N MET A 261 -5.78 4.82 -11.63
CA MET A 261 -4.97 5.56 -12.61
C MET A 261 -3.47 5.21 -12.52
N GLN A 262 -2.94 5.07 -11.32
CA GLN A 262 -1.54 4.73 -11.06
C GLN A 262 -1.11 3.44 -11.77
N LYS A 263 -1.99 2.43 -11.81
CA LYS A 263 -1.70 1.11 -12.39
C LYS A 263 -1.93 1.03 -13.91
N GLY A 264 -2.48 2.09 -14.51
CA GLY A 264 -2.62 2.20 -15.96
C GLY A 264 -3.60 1.22 -16.63
N PRO A 265 -4.77 0.89 -16.03
CA PRO A 265 -5.69 -0.09 -16.62
C PRO A 265 -6.22 0.32 -17.97
N GLU A 266 -6.29 1.62 -18.27
CA GLU A 266 -6.71 2.12 -19.60
C GLU A 266 -5.75 1.68 -20.68
N TYR A 267 -4.44 1.77 -20.42
CA TYR A 267 -3.41 1.33 -21.38
C TYR A 267 -3.52 -0.15 -21.67
N PHE A 268 -3.85 -0.96 -20.65
CA PHE A 268 -4.11 -2.39 -20.83
C PHE A 268 -5.31 -2.66 -21.76
N VAL A 269 -6.43 -1.94 -21.58
CA VAL A 269 -7.63 -2.10 -22.41
C VAL A 269 -7.39 -1.63 -23.86
N GLU A 270 -6.70 -0.50 -24.04
CA GLU A 270 -6.37 0.00 -25.38
C GLU A 270 -5.36 -0.91 -26.11
N ALA A 271 -4.35 -1.43 -25.39
CA ALA A 271 -3.43 -2.41 -25.95
C ALA A 271 -4.15 -3.70 -26.35
N ALA A 272 -5.06 -4.20 -25.52
CA ALA A 272 -5.88 -5.36 -25.83
C ALA A 272 -6.70 -5.17 -27.13
N HIS A 273 -7.31 -4.00 -27.29
CA HIS A 273 -8.05 -3.67 -28.54
C HIS A 273 -7.14 -3.74 -29.76
N ARG A 274 -5.94 -3.18 -29.70
CA ARG A 274 -4.97 -3.21 -30.80
C ARG A 274 -4.45 -4.62 -31.11
N VAL A 275 -4.24 -5.44 -30.09
CA VAL A 275 -3.82 -6.85 -30.23
C VAL A 275 -4.92 -7.65 -30.91
N LEU A 276 -6.18 -7.50 -30.49
CA LEU A 276 -7.33 -8.23 -31.05
C LEU A 276 -7.63 -7.87 -32.52
N GLN A 277 -7.12 -6.76 -33.03
CA GLN A 277 -7.15 -6.46 -34.49
C GLN A 277 -6.19 -7.33 -35.30
N LYS A 278 -5.24 -8.02 -34.65
CA LYS A 278 -4.20 -8.83 -35.31
C LYS A 278 -4.25 -10.31 -34.91
N ILE A 279 -4.69 -10.61 -33.70
CA ILE A 279 -4.69 -11.95 -33.09
C ILE A 279 -6.02 -12.15 -32.39
N ASP A 280 -6.76 -13.19 -32.75
CA ASP A 280 -8.07 -13.51 -32.17
C ASP A 280 -8.01 -14.60 -31.09
N ASN A 281 -6.93 -15.42 -31.09
CA ASN A 281 -6.73 -16.53 -30.13
C ASN A 281 -6.10 -16.02 -28.81
N VAL A 282 -6.63 -14.92 -28.27
CA VAL A 282 -6.16 -14.31 -27.02
C VAL A 282 -7.33 -13.80 -26.19
N ARG A 283 -7.20 -13.91 -24.87
CA ARG A 283 -8.15 -13.42 -23.88
C ARG A 283 -7.41 -12.60 -22.84
N PHE A 284 -8.03 -11.53 -22.37
CA PHE A 284 -7.48 -10.61 -21.40
C PHE A 284 -8.17 -10.78 -20.06
N VAL A 285 -7.37 -10.82 -18.99
CA VAL A 285 -7.88 -10.91 -17.62
C VAL A 285 -7.45 -9.64 -16.88
N MET A 286 -8.42 -8.96 -16.29
CA MET A 286 -8.19 -7.82 -15.40
C MET A 286 -8.57 -8.24 -13.98
N ALA A 287 -7.54 -8.56 -13.18
CA ALA A 287 -7.71 -9.04 -11.81
C ALA A 287 -7.44 -7.91 -10.81
N GLY A 288 -8.40 -7.65 -9.95
CA GLY A 288 -8.34 -6.61 -8.94
C GLY A 288 -9.63 -5.82 -8.80
N SER A 289 -9.59 -4.81 -7.95
CA SER A 289 -10.68 -3.84 -7.75
C SER A 289 -10.12 -2.41 -7.70
N GLY A 290 -10.99 -1.41 -7.82
CA GLY A 290 -10.61 -0.01 -7.75
C GLY A 290 -11.59 0.91 -8.46
N ASP A 291 -11.34 2.21 -8.30
CA ASP A 291 -12.20 3.31 -8.77
C ASP A 291 -12.40 3.36 -10.30
N MET A 292 -11.52 2.73 -11.06
CA MET A 292 -11.63 2.69 -12.52
C MET A 292 -12.30 1.42 -13.07
N MET A 293 -12.70 0.43 -12.23
CA MET A 293 -13.26 -0.84 -12.71
C MET A 293 -14.44 -0.63 -13.66
N HIS A 294 -15.46 0.11 -13.24
CA HIS A 294 -16.65 0.35 -14.10
C HIS A 294 -16.32 1.11 -15.39
N ARG A 295 -15.31 1.99 -15.33
CA ARG A 295 -14.83 2.71 -16.51
C ARG A 295 -14.16 1.74 -17.50
N MET A 296 -13.37 0.77 -17.00
CA MET A 296 -12.70 -0.24 -17.84
C MET A 296 -13.72 -1.19 -18.50
N ILE A 297 -14.72 -1.64 -17.75
CA ILE A 297 -15.81 -2.45 -18.29
C ILE A 297 -16.55 -1.70 -19.41
N ARG A 298 -16.93 -0.46 -19.16
CA ARG A 298 -17.59 0.38 -20.20
C ARG A 298 -16.69 0.59 -21.42
N ARG A 299 -15.39 0.81 -21.21
CA ARG A 299 -14.43 1.01 -22.30
C ARG A 299 -14.26 -0.24 -23.15
N ALA A 300 -14.14 -1.43 -22.55
CA ALA A 300 -14.09 -2.69 -23.27
C ALA A 300 -15.36 -2.94 -24.09
N ALA A 301 -16.55 -2.60 -23.55
CA ALA A 301 -17.81 -2.68 -24.27
C ALA A 301 -17.88 -1.70 -25.46
N GLN A 302 -17.45 -0.45 -25.29
CA GLN A 302 -17.37 0.54 -26.37
C GLN A 302 -16.45 0.10 -27.51
N LEU A 303 -15.32 -0.54 -27.17
CA LEU A 303 -14.37 -1.09 -28.14
C LEU A 303 -14.84 -2.42 -28.77
N LYS A 304 -15.99 -2.97 -28.32
CA LYS A 304 -16.57 -4.25 -28.77
C LYS A 304 -15.63 -5.46 -28.57
N ILE A 305 -14.90 -5.47 -27.45
CA ILE A 305 -13.97 -6.54 -27.07
C ILE A 305 -14.35 -7.19 -25.72
N MET A 306 -15.56 -6.94 -25.22
CA MET A 306 -16.01 -7.41 -23.92
C MET A 306 -16.04 -8.94 -23.80
N ASP A 307 -16.33 -9.64 -24.90
CA ASP A 307 -16.31 -11.10 -25.01
C ASP A 307 -14.91 -11.71 -24.85
N LYS A 308 -13.85 -10.91 -25.03
CA LYS A 308 -12.46 -11.29 -24.85
C LYS A 308 -11.87 -10.84 -23.50
N PHE A 309 -12.66 -10.16 -22.67
CA PHE A 309 -12.25 -9.73 -21.34
C PHE A 309 -12.90 -10.56 -20.23
N HIS A 310 -12.12 -10.82 -19.19
CA HIS A 310 -12.60 -11.37 -17.94
C HIS A 310 -12.15 -10.46 -16.78
N PHE A 311 -13.13 -9.95 -16.01
CA PHE A 311 -12.92 -9.12 -14.83
C PHE A 311 -13.16 -9.99 -13.58
N THR A 312 -12.12 -10.30 -12.81
CA THR A 312 -12.23 -11.26 -11.70
C THR A 312 -12.72 -10.63 -10.41
N GLY A 313 -12.60 -9.30 -10.27
CA GLY A 313 -12.63 -8.68 -8.95
C GLY A 313 -11.34 -8.91 -8.17
N PHE A 314 -11.37 -8.63 -6.86
CA PHE A 314 -10.22 -8.76 -5.98
C PHE A 314 -9.90 -10.24 -5.71
N LEU A 315 -8.65 -10.64 -5.92
CA LEU A 315 -8.14 -11.99 -5.65
C LEU A 315 -7.29 -12.01 -4.38
N ARG A 316 -7.32 -13.12 -3.63
CA ARG A 316 -6.58 -13.29 -2.36
C ARG A 316 -5.75 -14.57 -2.34
N GLY A 317 -4.57 -14.49 -1.74
CA GLY A 317 -3.74 -15.66 -1.44
C GLY A 317 -3.56 -16.59 -2.63
N GLU A 318 -4.02 -17.83 -2.53
CA GLU A 318 -3.87 -18.85 -3.57
C GLU A 318 -4.58 -18.53 -4.89
N GLU A 319 -5.63 -17.69 -4.87
CA GLU A 319 -6.33 -17.28 -6.10
C GLU A 319 -5.41 -16.48 -7.03
N VAL A 320 -4.52 -15.65 -6.44
CA VAL A 320 -3.51 -14.87 -7.18
C VAL A 320 -2.56 -15.81 -7.90
N PHE A 321 -2.00 -16.80 -7.19
CA PHE A 321 -1.09 -17.76 -7.78
C PHE A 321 -1.77 -18.64 -8.82
N SER A 322 -3.04 -19.03 -8.57
CA SER A 322 -3.85 -19.79 -9.52
C SER A 322 -4.05 -19.03 -10.82
N MET A 323 -4.39 -17.75 -10.73
CA MET A 323 -4.58 -16.88 -11.89
C MET A 323 -3.26 -16.70 -12.67
N LEU A 324 -2.17 -16.43 -11.97
CA LEU A 324 -0.86 -16.29 -12.59
C LEU A 324 -0.41 -17.59 -13.27
N ALA A 325 -0.57 -18.74 -12.61
CA ALA A 325 -0.19 -20.04 -13.18
C ALA A 325 -0.95 -20.41 -14.47
N MET A 326 -2.15 -19.86 -14.68
CA MET A 326 -2.93 -20.02 -15.91
C MET A 326 -2.53 -19.00 -17.00
N SER A 327 -1.80 -17.95 -16.66
CA SER A 327 -1.45 -16.86 -17.58
C SER A 327 -0.30 -17.24 -18.51
N ASP A 328 -0.35 -16.74 -19.75
CA ASP A 328 0.75 -16.86 -20.73
C ASP A 328 1.63 -15.60 -20.76
N LEU A 329 1.08 -14.48 -20.31
CA LEU A 329 1.80 -13.21 -20.19
C LEU A 329 1.18 -12.39 -19.05
N TYR A 330 2.04 -11.82 -18.22
CA TYR A 330 1.65 -10.80 -17.23
C TYR A 330 2.03 -9.41 -17.76
N VAL A 331 1.12 -8.45 -17.62
CA VAL A 331 1.33 -7.06 -18.08
C VAL A 331 1.08 -6.08 -16.96
N MET A 332 2.07 -5.23 -16.67
CA MET A 332 1.98 -4.14 -15.70
C MET A 332 2.26 -2.79 -16.37
N PRO A 333 1.24 -2.11 -16.92
CA PRO A 333 1.38 -0.85 -17.64
C PRO A 333 1.29 0.36 -16.69
N SER A 334 1.88 0.26 -15.50
CA SER A 334 1.76 1.28 -14.46
C SER A 334 2.34 2.62 -14.92
N VAL A 335 1.61 3.70 -14.67
CA VAL A 335 2.02 5.08 -14.92
C VAL A 335 3.13 5.49 -13.95
N SER A 336 2.99 5.07 -12.69
CA SER A 336 4.01 5.20 -11.64
C SER A 336 3.91 4.02 -10.70
N GLU A 337 4.96 3.24 -10.59
CA GLU A 337 5.03 2.08 -9.72
C GLU A 337 6.25 2.19 -8.81
N PRO A 338 6.10 2.52 -7.53
CA PRO A 338 7.23 2.66 -6.62
C PRO A 338 8.16 1.45 -6.59
N PHE A 339 7.58 0.25 -6.62
CA PHE A 339 8.34 -0.98 -6.80
C PHE A 339 7.63 -1.94 -7.77
N GLY A 340 6.55 -2.60 -7.35
CA GLY A 340 5.82 -3.60 -8.12
C GLY A 340 6.22 -5.02 -7.72
N ILE A 341 5.51 -5.62 -6.75
CA ILE A 341 5.73 -6.99 -6.29
C ILE A 341 5.16 -8.01 -7.29
N SER A 342 4.02 -7.73 -7.89
CA SER A 342 3.28 -8.66 -8.74
C SER A 342 4.03 -9.18 -9.97
N PRO A 343 4.96 -8.46 -10.63
CA PRO A 343 5.83 -9.06 -11.64
C PRO A 343 6.73 -10.18 -11.09
N LEU A 344 7.20 -10.06 -9.85
CA LEU A 344 8.00 -11.10 -9.21
C LEU A 344 7.16 -12.34 -8.91
N GLU A 345 5.92 -12.17 -8.45
CA GLU A 345 4.95 -13.27 -8.25
C GLU A 345 4.62 -13.99 -9.57
N ALA A 346 4.46 -13.22 -10.67
CA ALA A 346 4.26 -13.79 -12.00
C ALA A 346 5.48 -14.61 -12.46
N MET A 347 6.68 -14.10 -12.28
CA MET A 347 7.92 -14.82 -12.64
C MET A 347 8.12 -16.09 -11.79
N GLN A 348 7.77 -16.07 -10.51
CA GLN A 348 7.75 -17.27 -9.67
C GLN A 348 6.77 -18.34 -10.18
N SER A 349 5.70 -17.90 -10.85
CA SER A 349 4.73 -18.77 -11.51
C SER A 349 5.15 -19.19 -12.93
N ASN A 350 6.40 -18.90 -13.34
CA ASN A 350 6.95 -19.11 -14.68
C ASN A 350 6.19 -18.37 -15.81
N VAL A 351 5.63 -17.21 -15.50
CA VAL A 351 4.92 -16.36 -16.45
C VAL A 351 5.87 -15.24 -16.92
N PRO A 352 6.08 -15.09 -18.23
CA PRO A 352 6.82 -13.95 -18.76
C PRO A 352 6.11 -12.63 -18.42
N VAL A 353 6.88 -11.56 -18.20
CA VAL A 353 6.39 -10.29 -17.76
C VAL A 353 6.72 -9.16 -18.73
N LEU A 354 5.72 -8.31 -19.01
CA LEU A 354 5.86 -7.04 -19.70
C LEU A 354 5.54 -5.93 -18.70
N ILE A 355 6.48 -5.05 -18.44
CA ILE A 355 6.37 -4.04 -17.41
C ILE A 355 6.71 -2.64 -17.92
N SER A 356 6.15 -1.64 -17.27
CA SER A 356 6.47 -0.25 -17.54
C SER A 356 7.88 0.10 -17.03
N HIS A 357 8.61 0.92 -17.79
CA HIS A 357 9.86 1.54 -17.34
C HIS A 357 9.67 2.41 -16.10
N GLN A 358 8.45 2.93 -15.89
CA GLN A 358 8.09 3.78 -14.78
C GLN A 358 7.77 2.96 -13.51
N SER A 359 8.59 1.92 -13.26
CA SER A 359 8.44 1.04 -12.09
C SER A 359 9.79 0.74 -11.44
N GLY A 360 9.81 0.67 -10.11
CA GLY A 360 11.03 0.35 -9.36
C GLY A 360 11.53 -1.07 -9.63
N VAL A 361 10.63 -2.03 -9.87
CA VAL A 361 11.01 -3.41 -10.21
C VAL A 361 11.73 -3.49 -11.56
N ALA A 362 11.52 -2.52 -12.47
CA ALA A 362 12.26 -2.46 -13.73
C ALA A 362 13.76 -2.23 -13.52
N GLU A 363 14.17 -1.71 -12.38
CA GLU A 363 15.58 -1.50 -12.04
C GLU A 363 16.34 -2.84 -11.83
N ILE A 364 15.66 -3.86 -11.35
CA ILE A 364 16.27 -5.13 -10.94
C ILE A 364 15.97 -6.30 -11.88
N LEU A 365 14.87 -6.27 -12.65
CA LEU A 365 14.52 -7.37 -13.54
C LEU A 365 15.32 -7.31 -14.84
N THR A 366 16.19 -8.31 -15.07
CA THR A 366 17.00 -8.41 -16.29
C THR A 366 16.21 -9.01 -17.47
N TYR A 367 15.34 -9.98 -17.20
CA TYR A 367 14.64 -10.76 -18.25
C TYR A 367 13.19 -10.36 -18.47
N ALA A 368 12.79 -9.17 -18.02
CA ALA A 368 11.47 -8.60 -18.30
C ALA A 368 11.49 -7.83 -19.64
N ILE A 369 10.38 -7.89 -20.36
CA ILE A 369 10.13 -6.94 -21.47
C ILE A 369 9.73 -5.61 -20.82
N LYS A 370 10.45 -4.55 -21.15
CA LYS A 370 10.25 -3.21 -20.60
C LYS A 370 9.85 -2.24 -21.69
N THR A 371 8.79 -1.48 -21.46
CA THR A 371 8.31 -0.45 -22.38
C THR A 371 7.78 0.76 -21.60
N ASN A 372 7.55 1.88 -22.25
CA ASN A 372 6.81 2.95 -21.58
C ASN A 372 5.32 2.60 -21.52
N PHE A 373 4.64 3.07 -20.49
CA PHE A 373 3.22 2.72 -20.31
C PHE A 373 2.30 3.23 -21.43
N TRP A 374 2.75 4.21 -22.21
CA TRP A 374 2.02 4.78 -23.37
C TRP A 374 2.35 4.12 -24.71
N ASP A 375 3.39 3.28 -24.82
CA ASP A 375 3.76 2.54 -26.03
C ASP A 375 2.91 1.25 -26.14
#